data_872327a523688974ae99086eec4f8463
#
_entry.id   872327a523688974ae99086eec4f8463
#
_cell.length_a   1.000
_cell.length_b   1.000
_cell.length_c   1.000
_cell.angle_alpha   90.00
_cell.angle_beta   90.00
_cell.angle_gamma   90.00
#
_symmetry.space_group_name_H-M   'P 1'
#
loop_
_entity.id
_entity.type
_entity.pdbx_description
1 polymer ?
#
loop_
_entity_poly.entity_id
_entity_poly.type
_entity_poly.pdbx_seq_one_letter_code
_entity_poly.pdbx_strand_id
1 'polypeptide(L)'
;MYKRQIFTNIKGATADPKDFSEDNFITVKGEDSILIPPNSFALASSLEYFKMPRNVTGLVTAKSTYARCGLGTPPTVLEAGWHGNLVLEFSNHTSNSIRLYADSGAAQILFFQGEQPEISYADRDGKYQGQTGITLAKSK
;
A
#
# COMPACT_ATOMS: atom_id res chain seq x y z
N MET A 1 -2.74 1.58 19.60
CA MET A 1 -2.28 2.87 19.00
C MET A 1 -1.58 2.51 17.69
N TYR A 2 -2.26 2.66 16.58
CA TYR A 2 -1.73 2.29 15.27
C TYR A 2 -1.02 3.49 14.65
N LYS A 3 0.29 3.39 14.51
CA LYS A 3 1.09 4.42 13.85
C LYS A 3 0.90 4.25 12.33
N ARG A 4 0.03 5.05 11.74
CA ARG A 4 -0.04 5.19 10.29
C ARG A 4 0.93 6.29 9.88
N GLN A 5 1.89 5.94 9.07
CA GLN A 5 2.81 6.88 8.46
C GLN A 5 2.37 7.10 7.02
N ILE A 6 2.26 8.36 6.64
CA ILE A 6 2.01 8.76 5.28
C ILE A 6 3.22 9.50 4.79
N PHE A 7 3.65 9.10 3.63
CA PHE A 7 4.70 9.76 2.91
C PHE A 7 4.07 10.55 1.76
N THR A 8 4.25 11.85 1.75
CA THR A 8 3.94 12.68 0.59
C THR A 8 5.24 13.13 -0.03
N ASN A 9 5.30 13.11 -1.36
CA ASN A 9 6.50 13.51 -2.08
C ASN A 9 6.91 14.95 -1.74
N ILE A 10 8.19 15.15 -1.44
CA ILE A 10 8.76 16.48 -1.22
C ILE A 10 9.05 17.12 -2.58
N LYS A 11 8.60 18.36 -2.75
CA LYS A 11 8.79 19.13 -3.99
C LYS A 11 10.28 19.25 -4.35
N GLY A 12 10.63 18.81 -5.54
CA GLY A 12 11.99 18.94 -6.08
C GLY A 12 12.92 17.73 -5.87
N ALA A 13 12.46 16.68 -5.14
CA ALA A 13 13.21 15.43 -5.03
C ALA A 13 12.90 14.48 -6.20
N THR A 14 13.88 13.69 -6.60
CA THR A 14 13.68 12.60 -7.56
C THR A 14 13.39 11.31 -6.81
N ALA A 15 12.28 10.66 -7.12
CA ALA A 15 12.01 9.31 -6.60
C ALA A 15 12.70 8.28 -7.52
N ASP A 16 13.75 7.64 -7.02
CA ASP A 16 14.47 6.58 -7.73
C ASP A 16 14.18 5.23 -7.05
N PRO A 17 13.56 4.25 -7.74
CA PRO A 17 13.27 2.95 -7.15
C PRO A 17 14.51 2.12 -6.82
N LYS A 18 15.69 2.49 -7.33
CA LYS A 18 16.98 1.86 -7.03
C LYS A 18 17.73 2.55 -5.89
N ASP A 19 17.41 3.80 -5.62
CA ASP A 19 18.00 4.63 -4.56
C ASP A 19 16.88 5.42 -3.86
N PHE A 20 15.99 4.69 -3.20
CA PHE A 20 14.80 5.26 -2.59
C PHE A 20 15.12 5.75 -1.17
N SER A 21 15.04 7.07 -0.96
CA SER A 21 15.30 7.70 0.33
C SER A 21 14.01 8.08 1.05
N GLU A 22 13.97 7.84 2.37
CA GLU A 22 12.90 8.34 3.25
C GLU A 22 12.85 9.87 3.27
N ASP A 23 13.96 10.54 3.01
CA ASP A 23 14.06 12.00 2.99
C ASP A 23 13.19 12.62 1.88
N ASN A 24 12.78 11.83 0.91
CA ASN A 24 11.88 12.25 -0.16
C ASN A 24 10.41 12.35 0.27
N PHE A 25 10.11 12.02 1.53
CA PHE A 25 8.75 11.92 2.04
C PHE A 25 8.56 12.63 3.37
N ILE A 26 7.37 13.15 3.58
CA ILE A 26 6.94 13.68 4.87
C ILE A 26 6.13 12.59 5.56
N THR A 27 6.55 12.21 6.77
CA THR A 27 5.76 11.32 7.61
C THR A 27 4.67 12.12 8.31
N VAL A 28 3.41 11.80 8.03
CA VAL A 28 2.26 12.38 8.72
C VAL A 28 1.64 11.31 9.63
N LYS A 29 1.43 11.66 10.89
CA LYS A 29 0.74 10.80 11.87
C LYS A 29 -0.63 11.40 12.12
N GLY A 30 -1.67 10.62 11.92
CA GLY A 30 -3.04 10.96 12.29
C GLY A 30 -3.62 9.88 13.20
N GLU A 31 -4.47 10.28 14.16
CA GLU A 31 -5.14 9.32 15.04
C GLU A 31 -6.33 8.68 14.31
N ASP A 32 -7.25 9.48 13.80
CA ASP A 32 -8.49 9.01 13.18
C ASP A 32 -8.49 9.09 11.65
N SER A 33 -7.73 10.03 11.10
CA SER A 33 -7.68 10.28 9.66
C SER A 33 -6.45 11.06 9.26
N ILE A 34 -6.21 11.11 7.95
CA ILE A 34 -5.15 11.87 7.33
C ILE A 34 -5.68 12.62 6.12
N LEU A 35 -5.04 13.72 5.80
CA LEU A 35 -5.31 14.47 4.58
C LEU A 35 -4.22 14.18 3.57
N ILE A 36 -4.62 13.67 2.40
CA ILE A 36 -3.76 13.52 1.24
C ILE A 36 -3.88 14.81 0.42
N PRO A 37 -2.82 15.61 0.31
CA PRO A 37 -2.87 16.89 -0.40
C PRO A 37 -3.24 16.74 -1.88
N PRO A 38 -3.63 17.85 -2.55
CA PRO A 38 -3.85 17.84 -3.99
C PRO A 38 -2.63 17.36 -4.77
N ASN A 39 -2.86 16.62 -5.86
CA ASN A 39 -1.82 16.17 -6.78
C ASN A 39 -0.62 15.49 -6.09
N SER A 40 -0.90 14.74 -5.04
CA SER A 40 0.10 14.02 -4.27
C SER A 40 -0.26 12.55 -4.12
N PHE A 41 0.69 11.75 -3.62
CA PHE A 41 0.41 10.37 -3.27
C PHE A 41 0.86 10.07 -1.84
N ALA A 42 0.31 8.99 -1.28
CA ALA A 42 0.60 8.56 0.06
C ALA A 42 0.77 7.04 0.12
N LEU A 43 1.68 6.58 0.96
CA LEU A 43 1.79 5.18 1.34
C LEU A 43 1.11 4.96 2.69
N ALA A 44 0.29 3.93 2.80
CA ALA A 44 -0.35 3.54 4.04
C ALA A 44 -0.23 2.04 4.25
N SER A 45 -0.15 1.61 5.50
CA SER A 45 -0.13 0.19 5.85
C SER A 45 -1.52 -0.28 6.26
N SER A 46 -1.90 -1.49 5.85
CA SER A 46 -3.08 -2.15 6.38
C SER A 46 -2.94 -2.42 7.88
N LEU A 47 -4.08 -2.50 8.58
CA LEU A 47 -4.14 -3.03 9.94
C LEU A 47 -3.98 -4.54 9.94
N GLU A 48 -4.58 -5.17 8.94
CA GLU A 48 -4.58 -6.60 8.76
C GLU A 48 -3.19 -7.08 8.41
N TYR A 49 -2.79 -8.17 9.06
CA TYR A 49 -1.64 -8.96 8.68
C TYR A 49 -2.13 -10.15 7.86
N PHE A 50 -1.74 -10.20 6.60
CA PHE A 50 -2.14 -11.24 5.67
C PHE A 50 -1.19 -12.45 5.76
N LYS A 51 -1.74 -13.62 5.53
CA LYS A 51 -0.99 -14.86 5.36
C LYS A 51 -1.64 -15.65 4.22
N MET A 52 -1.12 -15.46 3.03
CA MET A 52 -1.70 -16.03 1.83
C MET A 52 -1.41 -17.51 1.74
N PRO A 53 -2.42 -18.37 1.56
CA PRO A 53 -2.21 -19.78 1.23
C PRO A 53 -1.46 -19.93 -0.10
N ARG A 54 -0.80 -21.06 -0.28
CA ARG A 54 -0.02 -21.32 -1.52
C ARG A 54 -0.89 -21.50 -2.78
N ASN A 55 -2.19 -21.67 -2.62
CA ASN A 55 -3.16 -21.85 -3.72
C ASN A 55 -4.13 -20.67 -3.84
N VAL A 56 -3.85 -19.54 -3.18
CA VAL A 56 -4.71 -18.34 -3.24
C VAL A 56 -3.87 -17.12 -3.59
N THR A 57 -4.36 -16.35 -4.55
CA THR A 57 -3.84 -15.03 -4.92
C THR A 57 -4.90 -13.98 -4.66
N GLY A 58 -4.51 -12.84 -4.11
CA GLY A 58 -5.39 -11.69 -3.89
C GLY A 58 -5.10 -10.57 -4.88
N LEU A 59 -6.13 -9.92 -5.39
CA LEU A 59 -6.03 -8.69 -6.15
C LEU A 59 -6.64 -7.54 -5.33
N VAL A 60 -5.81 -6.62 -4.91
CA VAL A 60 -6.21 -5.43 -4.18
C VAL A 60 -6.64 -4.35 -5.17
N THR A 61 -7.76 -3.69 -4.90
CA THR A 61 -8.28 -2.61 -5.74
C THR A 61 -8.81 -1.46 -4.87
N ALA A 62 -9.04 -0.31 -5.51
CA ALA A 62 -9.63 0.85 -4.86
C ALA A 62 -11.06 0.55 -4.35
N LYS A 63 -11.40 1.08 -3.18
CA LYS A 63 -12.78 1.13 -2.72
C LYS A 63 -13.53 2.23 -3.47
N SER A 64 -14.70 1.90 -4.01
CA SER A 64 -15.49 2.80 -4.87
C SER A 64 -15.83 4.14 -4.20
N THR A 65 -16.02 4.17 -2.88
CA THR A 65 -16.28 5.41 -2.13
C THR A 65 -15.13 6.40 -2.27
N TYR A 66 -13.90 5.93 -2.09
CA TYR A 66 -12.71 6.79 -2.24
C TYR A 66 -12.40 7.10 -3.70
N ALA A 67 -12.62 6.16 -4.61
CA ALA A 67 -12.47 6.40 -6.04
C ALA A 67 -13.39 7.52 -6.54
N ARG A 68 -14.62 7.61 -6.03
CA ARG A 68 -15.56 8.70 -6.35
C ARG A 68 -15.13 10.07 -5.80
N CYS A 69 -14.26 10.09 -4.79
CA CYS A 69 -13.61 11.31 -4.31
C CYS A 69 -12.35 11.68 -5.10
N GLY A 70 -11.96 10.86 -6.09
CA GLY A 70 -10.75 11.07 -6.88
C GLY A 70 -9.48 10.47 -6.29
N LEU A 71 -9.61 9.58 -5.29
CA LEU A 71 -8.48 8.85 -4.73
C LEU A 71 -8.25 7.56 -5.52
N GLY A 72 -7.14 7.49 -6.24
CA GLY A 72 -6.70 6.29 -6.94
C GLY A 72 -5.93 5.36 -6.01
N THR A 73 -6.07 4.06 -6.25
CA THR A 73 -5.24 3.01 -5.63
C THR A 73 -4.89 2.03 -6.75
N PRO A 74 -3.64 1.98 -7.19
CA PRO A 74 -3.23 1.04 -8.22
C PRO A 74 -3.48 -0.40 -7.76
N PRO A 75 -3.83 -1.31 -8.67
CA PRO A 75 -3.99 -2.71 -8.33
C PRO A 75 -2.68 -3.29 -7.81
N THR A 76 -2.75 -4.02 -6.69
CA THR A 76 -1.61 -4.69 -6.08
C THR A 76 -1.94 -6.17 -5.88
N VAL A 77 -0.99 -7.06 -6.17
CA VAL A 77 -1.18 -8.50 -6.05
C VAL A 77 -0.65 -9.01 -4.72
N LEU A 78 -1.48 -9.73 -3.99
CA LEU A 78 -1.08 -10.57 -2.87
C LEU A 78 -0.76 -11.96 -3.42
N GLU A 79 0.52 -12.22 -3.63
CA GLU A 79 0.95 -13.47 -4.27
C GLU A 79 0.78 -14.68 -3.34
N ALA A 80 0.61 -15.86 -3.94
CA ALA A 80 0.53 -17.12 -3.22
C ALA A 80 1.77 -17.34 -2.32
N GLY A 81 1.55 -17.63 -1.03
CA GLY A 81 2.61 -17.81 -0.05
C GLY A 81 3.20 -16.51 0.53
N TRP A 82 2.74 -15.34 0.11
CA TRP A 82 3.15 -14.08 0.72
C TRP A 82 2.51 -13.90 2.11
N HIS A 83 3.24 -13.25 3.02
CA HIS A 83 2.67 -12.77 4.28
C HIS A 83 3.22 -11.38 4.65
N GLY A 84 2.44 -10.60 5.38
CA GLY A 84 2.82 -9.26 5.83
C GLY A 84 1.63 -8.31 6.00
N ASN A 85 1.93 -7.07 6.41
CA ASN A 85 0.97 -5.98 6.26
C ASN A 85 1.01 -5.49 4.81
N LEU A 86 -0.16 -5.22 4.25
CA LEU A 86 -0.26 -4.66 2.90
C LEU A 86 0.11 -3.18 2.93
N VAL A 87 0.99 -2.76 2.04
CA VAL A 87 1.24 -1.34 1.77
C VAL A 87 0.34 -0.93 0.61
N LEU A 88 -0.44 0.12 0.85
CA LEU A 88 -1.38 0.69 -0.11
C LEU A 88 -0.81 2.02 -0.62
N GLU A 89 -0.79 2.17 -1.92
CA GLU A 89 -0.40 3.39 -2.62
C GLU A 89 -1.66 4.18 -2.99
N PHE A 90 -1.85 5.35 -2.38
CA PHE A 90 -2.97 6.22 -2.67
C PHE A 90 -2.52 7.43 -3.45
N SER A 91 -3.14 7.70 -4.60
CA SER A 91 -2.87 8.85 -5.45
C SER A 91 -4.06 9.79 -5.48
N ASN A 92 -3.86 11.04 -5.06
CA ASN A 92 -4.86 12.08 -5.17
C ASN A 92 -4.66 12.86 -6.47
N HIS A 93 -5.52 12.63 -7.44
CA HIS A 93 -5.48 13.28 -8.76
C HIS A 93 -6.33 14.56 -8.84
N THR A 94 -6.86 15.02 -7.71
CA THR A 94 -7.75 16.18 -7.67
C THR A 94 -7.03 17.45 -7.20
N SER A 95 -7.68 18.59 -7.36
CA SER A 95 -7.23 19.88 -6.81
C SER A 95 -7.60 20.11 -5.34
N ASN A 96 -8.31 19.17 -4.71
CA ASN A 96 -8.72 19.24 -3.32
C ASN A 96 -7.98 18.19 -2.48
N SER A 97 -7.80 18.49 -1.19
CA SER A 97 -7.32 17.46 -0.25
C SER A 97 -8.38 16.38 -0.03
N ILE A 98 -7.96 15.13 0.03
CA ILE A 98 -8.86 13.99 0.30
C ILE A 98 -8.56 13.44 1.69
N ARG A 99 -9.60 13.25 2.50
CA ARG A 99 -9.48 12.65 3.83
C ARG A 99 -9.56 11.13 3.73
N LEU A 100 -8.53 10.46 4.20
CA LEU A 100 -8.49 9.01 4.35
C LEU A 100 -8.64 8.66 5.84
N TYR A 101 -9.71 7.92 6.17
CA TYR A 101 -10.01 7.55 7.54
C TYR A 101 -9.24 6.31 7.98
N ALA A 102 -8.83 6.34 9.25
CA ALA A 102 -8.34 5.18 9.97
C ALA A 102 -9.47 4.20 10.27
N ASP A 103 -9.15 2.95 10.54
CA ASP A 103 -10.09 1.90 10.99
C ASP A 103 -11.35 1.76 10.13
N SER A 104 -11.26 2.20 8.88
CA SER A 104 -12.31 2.16 7.88
C SER A 104 -11.79 1.48 6.63
N GLY A 105 -12.65 0.71 5.97
CA GLY A 105 -12.29 0.05 4.73
C GLY A 105 -11.86 1.07 3.66
N ALA A 106 -10.60 1.06 3.25
CA ALA A 106 -10.02 1.97 2.26
C ALA A 106 -9.77 1.31 0.90
N ALA A 107 -9.63 0.01 0.88
CA ALA A 107 -9.45 -0.83 -0.30
C ALA A 107 -10.35 -2.06 -0.22
N GLN A 108 -10.39 -2.83 -1.28
CA GLN A 108 -11.07 -4.13 -1.34
C GLN A 108 -10.16 -5.15 -1.98
N ILE A 109 -10.36 -6.42 -1.64
CA ILE A 109 -9.54 -7.52 -2.15
C ILE A 109 -10.46 -8.57 -2.77
N LEU A 110 -10.11 -8.99 -3.97
CA LEU A 110 -10.69 -10.16 -4.63
C LEU A 110 -9.72 -11.32 -4.46
N PHE A 111 -10.20 -12.45 -3.96
CA PHE A 111 -9.39 -13.65 -3.80
C PHE A 111 -9.71 -14.66 -4.90
N PHE A 112 -8.66 -15.23 -5.48
CA PHE A 112 -8.74 -16.25 -6.51
C PHE A 112 -8.06 -17.52 -6.00
N GLN A 113 -8.78 -18.61 -5.99
CA GLN A 113 -8.24 -19.93 -5.67
C GLN A 113 -7.84 -20.63 -6.97
N GLY A 114 -6.66 -21.23 -6.99
CA GLY A 114 -6.14 -21.99 -8.12
C GLY A 114 -5.27 -23.15 -7.66
N GLU A 115 -4.47 -23.68 -8.56
CA GLU A 115 -3.45 -24.67 -8.24
C GLU A 115 -2.26 -23.99 -7.55
N GLN A 116 -1.50 -24.78 -6.79
CA GLN A 116 -0.28 -24.25 -6.15
C GLN A 116 0.80 -24.02 -7.22
N PRO A 117 1.46 -22.85 -7.23
CA PRO A 117 2.60 -22.64 -8.08
C PRO A 117 3.78 -23.54 -7.64
N GLU A 118 4.60 -23.96 -8.58
CA GLU A 118 5.83 -24.70 -8.29
C GLU A 118 6.74 -23.89 -7.36
N ILE A 119 6.85 -22.60 -7.62
CA ILE A 119 7.64 -21.63 -6.83
C ILE A 119 6.73 -20.51 -6.36
N SER A 120 6.49 -20.45 -5.05
CA SER A 120 5.69 -19.38 -4.43
C SER A 120 6.53 -18.13 -4.14
N TYR A 121 5.87 -17.07 -3.70
CA TYR A 121 6.55 -15.84 -3.27
C TYR A 121 7.54 -16.08 -2.14
N ALA A 122 7.22 -16.98 -1.21
CA ALA A 122 8.10 -17.35 -0.11
C ALA A 122 9.34 -18.12 -0.60
N ASP A 123 9.15 -19.04 -1.58
CA ASP A 123 10.23 -19.89 -2.07
C ASP A 123 11.32 -19.10 -2.83
N ARG A 124 10.94 -17.99 -3.49
CA ARG A 124 11.86 -17.11 -4.23
C ARG A 124 12.42 -15.95 -3.43
N ASP A 125 12.23 -15.95 -2.12
CA ASP A 125 12.64 -14.87 -1.21
C ASP A 125 12.19 -13.48 -1.73
N GLY A 126 10.88 -13.35 -1.94
CA GLY A 126 10.29 -12.13 -2.50
C GLY A 126 10.58 -10.91 -1.64
N LYS A 127 10.92 -9.78 -2.27
CA LYS A 127 11.39 -8.52 -1.65
C LYS A 127 10.58 -8.07 -0.40
N TYR A 128 9.29 -8.28 -0.43
CA TYR A 128 8.37 -7.76 0.59
C TYR A 128 7.80 -8.87 1.49
N GLN A 129 8.45 -10.03 1.52
CA GLN A 129 8.05 -11.12 2.41
C GLN A 129 8.22 -10.69 3.88
N GLY A 130 7.18 -10.89 4.68
CA GLY A 130 7.19 -10.57 6.11
C GLY A 130 7.21 -9.08 6.44
N GLN A 131 6.87 -8.20 5.48
CA GLN A 131 6.86 -6.75 5.75
C GLN A 131 5.88 -6.39 6.86
N THR A 132 6.29 -5.43 7.70
CA THR A 132 5.48 -4.88 8.80
C THR A 132 5.41 -3.36 8.68
N GLY A 133 4.21 -2.81 8.82
CA GLY A 133 3.99 -1.39 8.65
C GLY A 133 4.24 -0.92 7.21
N ILE A 134 4.60 0.35 7.04
CA ILE A 134 4.93 0.91 5.72
C ILE A 134 6.35 0.51 5.36
N THR A 135 6.48 -0.19 4.26
CA THR A 135 7.77 -0.54 3.66
C THR A 135 7.94 0.25 2.38
N LEU A 136 9.06 0.94 2.25
CA LEU A 136 9.42 1.70 1.06
C LEU A 136 9.92 0.79 -0.06
N ALA A 137 10.09 1.37 -1.26
CA ALA A 137 10.68 0.63 -2.38
C ALA A 137 12.06 0.10 -1.99
N LYS A 138 12.27 -1.20 -2.16
CA LYS A 138 13.56 -1.86 -1.89
C LYS A 138 14.33 -2.02 -3.21
N SER A 139 15.57 -1.58 -3.24
CA SER A 139 16.55 -2.07 -4.21
C SER A 139 16.86 -3.54 -3.88
N LYS A 140 17.03 -4.39 -4.88
CA LYS A 140 17.56 -5.75 -4.63
C LYS A 140 19.04 -5.67 -4.30
#